data_d8e464c23321eb0fb72c8ba3b6e9be0b
#
_entry.id   d8e464c23321eb0fb72c8ba3b6e9be0b
#
_cell.length_a   1.000
_cell.length_b   1.000
_cell.length_c   1.000
_cell.angle_alpha   90.00
_cell.angle_beta   90.00
_cell.angle_gamma   90.00
#
_symmetry.space_group_name_H-M   'P 1'
#
loop_
_entity.id
_entity.type
_entity.pdbx_description
1 polymer ?
#
loop_
_entity_poly.entity_id
_entity_poly.type
_entity_poly.pdbx_seq_one_letter_code
_entity_poly.pdbx_strand_id
1 'polypeptide(L)'
;ADHLPAKQIEVELKRIRNKLSSFEPACRAAGLSMRHVYGAVMKWRELFLEPDGEFNWFFKRMRLGYHVGSFMFIHAGFDDEMADLLRADGVKALNRHFRDAMFGEPFDLYYGSIANTIRTKYRSIDNRLSPKGVEKLHDSGIHAIIHGHRNLLDGQRIMLRRGLINFECDSTIDQHSRHKEGLTGSGAAVTVVHPDGYILGISTDFPYAKAFEPKRTLTALSSALTSEDKSGKPNR
;
A
#
# COMPACT_ATOMS: atom_id res chain seq x y z
N ALA A 1 -13.26 17.38 -12.36
CA ALA A 1 -14.43 17.42 -11.44
C ALA A 1 -15.10 16.02 -11.35
N ASP A 2 -14.91 15.18 -12.37
CA ASP A 2 -15.66 13.90 -12.51
C ASP A 2 -15.15 12.76 -11.62
N HIS A 3 -14.00 12.95 -10.98
CA HIS A 3 -13.34 11.91 -10.14
C HIS A 3 -13.72 11.96 -8.65
N LEU A 4 -14.33 13.04 -8.17
CA LEU A 4 -14.66 13.22 -6.75
C LEU A 4 -16.06 13.79 -6.55
N PRO A 5 -16.82 13.32 -5.54
CA PRO A 5 -18.04 13.95 -5.09
C PRO A 5 -17.79 15.41 -4.68
N ALA A 6 -18.75 16.32 -4.95
CA ALA A 6 -18.62 17.76 -4.71
C ALA A 6 -18.10 18.11 -3.29
N LYS A 7 -18.60 17.43 -2.24
CA LYS A 7 -18.13 17.62 -0.86
C LYS A 7 -16.64 17.27 -0.67
N GLN A 8 -16.16 16.29 -1.40
CA GLN A 8 -14.74 15.87 -1.33
C GLN A 8 -13.84 16.84 -2.09
N ILE A 9 -14.34 17.50 -3.14
CA ILE A 9 -13.58 18.50 -3.90
C ILE A 9 -13.18 19.66 -3.00
N GLU A 10 -14.09 20.20 -2.19
CA GLU A 10 -13.76 21.32 -1.27
C GLU A 10 -12.71 20.93 -0.23
N VAL A 11 -12.85 19.74 0.36
CA VAL A 11 -11.88 19.21 1.33
C VAL A 11 -10.51 19.04 0.68
N GLU A 12 -10.47 18.52 -0.53
CA GLU A 12 -9.23 18.30 -1.26
C GLU A 12 -8.58 19.61 -1.70
N LEU A 13 -9.34 20.58 -2.18
CA LEU A 13 -8.84 21.91 -2.50
C LEU A 13 -8.26 22.60 -1.26
N LYS A 14 -8.92 22.50 -0.11
CA LYS A 14 -8.40 23.03 1.15
C LYS A 14 -7.08 22.35 1.52
N ARG A 15 -7.01 21.02 1.38
CA ARG A 15 -5.79 20.23 1.64
C ARG A 15 -4.64 20.66 0.73
N ILE A 16 -4.89 20.84 -0.56
CA ILE A 16 -3.90 21.27 -1.55
C ILE A 16 -3.40 22.68 -1.21
N ARG A 17 -4.31 23.62 -0.93
CA ARG A 17 -3.93 25.00 -0.53
C ARG A 17 -3.06 25.02 0.72
N ASN A 18 -3.42 24.24 1.74
CA ASN A 18 -2.62 24.14 2.97
C ASN A 18 -1.23 23.55 2.71
N LYS A 19 -1.12 22.56 1.81
CA LYS A 19 0.18 22.04 1.42
C LYS A 19 1.02 23.06 0.64
N LEU A 20 0.42 23.78 -0.29
CA LEU A 20 1.11 24.82 -1.05
C LEU A 20 1.61 25.94 -0.14
N SER A 21 0.79 26.38 0.83
CA SER A 21 1.17 27.44 1.77
C SER A 21 2.37 27.10 2.66
N SER A 22 2.65 25.81 2.91
CA SER A 22 3.84 25.37 3.63
C SER A 22 5.01 25.02 2.70
N PHE A 23 4.72 24.49 1.52
CA PHE A 23 5.71 24.03 0.57
C PHE A 23 6.47 25.16 -0.11
N GLU A 24 5.76 26.21 -0.54
CA GLU A 24 6.40 27.36 -1.21
C GLU A 24 7.41 28.09 -0.32
N PRO A 25 7.14 28.41 0.96
CA PRO A 25 8.16 28.94 1.85
C PRO A 25 9.36 28.02 2.08
N ALA A 26 9.12 26.71 2.18
CA ALA A 26 10.20 25.72 2.31
C ALA A 26 11.09 25.68 1.07
N CYS A 27 10.52 25.78 -0.14
CA CYS A 27 11.30 25.91 -1.38
C CYS A 27 12.14 27.18 -1.38
N ARG A 28 11.56 28.33 -1.02
CA ARG A 28 12.29 29.60 -0.93
C ARG A 28 13.44 29.54 0.07
N ALA A 29 13.23 28.94 1.23
CA ALA A 29 14.26 28.75 2.24
C ALA A 29 15.43 27.88 1.72
N ALA A 30 15.13 26.93 0.81
CA ALA A 30 16.13 26.11 0.12
C ALA A 30 16.73 26.78 -1.13
N GLY A 31 16.46 28.08 -1.40
CA GLY A 31 16.94 28.78 -2.59
C GLY A 31 16.22 28.39 -3.89
N LEU A 32 15.07 27.74 -3.79
CA LEU A 32 14.27 27.28 -4.93
C LEU A 32 13.03 28.16 -5.13
N SER A 33 12.62 28.30 -6.39
CA SER A 33 11.34 28.91 -6.76
C SER A 33 10.36 27.86 -7.26
N MET A 34 9.07 28.18 -7.30
CA MET A 34 8.05 27.30 -7.89
C MET A 34 8.33 27.00 -9.38
N ARG A 35 9.06 27.91 -10.09
CA ARG A 35 9.51 27.64 -11.46
C ARG A 35 10.54 26.51 -11.51
N HIS A 36 11.45 26.43 -10.54
CA HIS A 36 12.39 25.30 -10.42
C HIS A 36 11.66 23.99 -10.15
N VAL A 37 10.64 24.00 -9.27
CA VAL A 37 9.81 22.83 -9.00
C VAL A 37 9.08 22.37 -10.26
N TYR A 38 8.43 23.29 -10.97
CA TYR A 38 7.77 22.97 -12.24
C TYR A 38 8.75 22.40 -13.28
N GLY A 39 9.91 23.04 -13.44
CA GLY A 39 10.95 22.53 -14.34
C GLY A 39 11.42 21.11 -13.99
N ALA A 40 11.59 20.83 -12.69
CA ALA A 40 11.95 19.49 -12.23
C ALA A 40 10.85 18.46 -12.51
N VAL A 41 9.58 18.81 -12.32
CA VAL A 41 8.45 17.92 -12.65
C VAL A 41 8.38 17.66 -14.15
N MET A 42 8.55 18.68 -14.98
CA MET A 42 8.56 18.53 -16.44
C MET A 42 9.75 17.68 -16.92
N LYS A 43 10.93 17.86 -16.31
CA LYS A 43 12.10 17.04 -16.64
C LYS A 43 11.93 15.59 -16.19
N TRP A 44 11.34 15.38 -15.01
CA TRP A 44 10.99 14.04 -14.56
C TRP A 44 10.01 13.36 -15.52
N ARG A 45 8.95 14.08 -15.97
CA ARG A 45 8.01 13.56 -16.96
C ARG A 45 8.70 13.17 -18.26
N GLU A 46 9.55 14.05 -18.80
CA GLU A 46 10.35 13.79 -20.00
C GLU A 46 11.19 12.50 -19.85
N LEU A 47 11.90 12.37 -18.74
CA LEU A 47 12.81 11.23 -18.52
C LEU A 47 12.09 9.91 -18.30
N PHE A 48 10.95 9.90 -17.61
CA PHE A 48 10.31 8.67 -17.16
C PHE A 48 9.02 8.31 -17.92
N LEU A 49 8.27 9.29 -18.40
CA LEU A 49 6.95 9.04 -18.99
C LEU A 49 6.92 9.20 -20.50
N GLU A 50 7.76 10.06 -21.11
CA GLU A 50 7.78 10.20 -22.56
C GLU A 50 8.35 8.92 -23.22
N PRO A 51 7.87 8.57 -24.44
CA PRO A 51 8.28 7.33 -25.14
C PRO A 51 9.79 7.17 -25.28
N ASP A 52 10.50 8.27 -25.54
CA ASP A 52 11.95 8.32 -25.75
C ASP A 52 12.73 8.69 -24.47
N GLY A 53 12.04 8.77 -23.33
CA GLY A 53 12.66 9.09 -22.05
C GLY A 53 13.67 8.04 -21.61
N GLU A 54 14.82 8.49 -21.14
CA GLU A 54 15.97 7.64 -20.75
C GLU A 54 15.55 6.53 -19.75
N PHE A 55 14.62 6.83 -18.83
CA PHE A 55 14.16 5.91 -17.79
C PHE A 55 12.73 5.42 -18.01
N ASN A 56 12.15 5.62 -19.20
CA ASN A 56 10.78 5.18 -19.51
C ASN A 56 10.61 3.65 -19.31
N TRP A 57 11.65 2.87 -19.57
CA TRP A 57 11.69 1.44 -19.34
C TRP A 57 11.37 1.05 -17.89
N PHE A 58 11.69 1.91 -16.92
CA PHE A 58 11.48 1.62 -15.50
C PHE A 58 10.00 1.41 -15.19
N PHE A 59 9.13 2.39 -15.52
CA PHE A 59 7.69 2.25 -15.31
C PHE A 59 7.04 1.22 -16.22
N LYS A 60 7.52 1.07 -17.46
CA LYS A 60 7.05 0.01 -18.38
C LYS A 60 7.25 -1.40 -17.83
N ARG A 61 8.29 -1.61 -17.02
CA ARG A 61 8.60 -2.91 -16.39
C ARG A 61 8.04 -3.05 -14.98
N MET A 62 7.63 -1.96 -14.35
CA MET A 62 7.09 -1.98 -13.00
C MET A 62 5.81 -2.81 -12.94
N ARG A 63 5.65 -3.50 -11.82
CA ARG A 63 4.45 -4.31 -11.53
C ARG A 63 3.78 -3.75 -10.28
N LEU A 64 2.46 -3.63 -10.32
CA LEU A 64 1.65 -3.28 -9.15
C LEU A 64 1.61 -4.44 -8.16
N GLY A 65 1.54 -5.67 -8.67
CA GLY A 65 1.47 -6.85 -7.84
C GLY A 65 2.14 -8.08 -8.46
N TYR A 66 2.53 -8.99 -7.60
CA TYR A 66 3.12 -10.28 -7.95
C TYR A 66 2.42 -11.40 -7.18
N HIS A 67 1.90 -12.38 -7.90
CA HIS A 67 1.14 -13.51 -7.35
C HIS A 67 1.95 -14.79 -7.44
N VAL A 68 2.09 -15.50 -6.33
CA VAL A 68 2.73 -16.81 -6.26
C VAL A 68 2.07 -17.69 -5.19
N GLY A 69 1.63 -18.88 -5.58
CA GLY A 69 0.84 -19.75 -4.69
C GLY A 69 -0.43 -19.03 -4.22
N SER A 70 -0.62 -18.93 -2.92
CA SER A 70 -1.74 -18.19 -2.30
C SER A 70 -1.38 -16.78 -1.83
N PHE A 71 -0.17 -16.31 -2.14
CA PHE A 71 0.33 -15.01 -1.73
C PHE A 71 0.27 -13.99 -2.87
N MET A 72 -0.20 -12.79 -2.53
CA MET A 72 -0.10 -11.62 -3.39
C MET A 72 0.81 -10.58 -2.77
N PHE A 73 1.89 -10.25 -3.45
CA PHE A 73 2.79 -9.15 -3.08
C PHE A 73 2.27 -7.87 -3.71
N ILE A 74 2.03 -6.85 -2.90
CA ILE A 74 1.47 -5.56 -3.35
C ILE A 74 1.99 -4.45 -2.43
N HIS A 75 1.94 -3.17 -2.88
CA HIS A 75 2.51 -2.11 -2.06
C HIS A 75 1.71 -1.82 -0.78
N ALA A 76 0.39 -1.62 -0.88
CA ALA A 76 -0.42 -1.24 0.29
C ALA A 76 -1.64 -2.15 0.54
N GLY A 77 -2.41 -2.49 -0.48
CA GLY A 77 -3.58 -3.35 -0.31
C GLY A 77 -4.56 -3.32 -1.47
N PHE A 78 -5.78 -3.78 -1.23
CA PHE A 78 -6.84 -3.87 -2.22
C PHE A 78 -8.07 -3.05 -1.83
N ASP A 79 -8.87 -2.70 -2.82
CA ASP A 79 -10.27 -2.35 -2.71
C ASP A 79 -11.14 -3.32 -3.53
N ASP A 80 -12.46 -3.10 -3.52
CA ASP A 80 -13.38 -3.99 -4.21
C ASP A 80 -13.21 -3.96 -5.74
N GLU A 81 -12.87 -2.81 -6.32
CA GLU A 81 -12.66 -2.65 -7.76
C GLU A 81 -11.43 -3.42 -8.24
N MET A 82 -10.32 -3.32 -7.51
CA MET A 82 -9.12 -4.08 -7.83
C MET A 82 -9.30 -5.59 -7.60
N ALA A 83 -10.12 -5.98 -6.62
CA ALA A 83 -10.49 -7.38 -6.42
C ALA A 83 -11.36 -7.90 -7.58
N ASP A 84 -12.26 -7.08 -8.13
CA ASP A 84 -13.04 -7.41 -9.32
C ASP A 84 -12.18 -7.60 -10.55
N LEU A 85 -11.29 -6.64 -10.81
CA LEU A 85 -10.35 -6.71 -11.94
C LEU A 85 -9.48 -7.97 -11.85
N LEU A 86 -8.97 -8.26 -10.65
CA LEU A 86 -8.12 -9.43 -10.44
C LEU A 86 -8.87 -10.74 -10.68
N ARG A 87 -10.11 -10.84 -10.20
CA ARG A 87 -10.97 -12.02 -10.38
C ARG A 87 -11.33 -12.23 -11.85
N ALA A 88 -11.65 -11.15 -12.57
CA ALA A 88 -12.06 -11.24 -13.98
C ALA A 88 -10.90 -11.60 -14.90
N ASP A 89 -9.74 -10.94 -14.74
CA ASP A 89 -8.69 -10.90 -15.76
C ASP A 89 -7.29 -11.27 -15.20
N GLY A 90 -7.19 -11.51 -13.90
CA GLY A 90 -5.98 -11.96 -13.22
C GLY A 90 -4.90 -10.88 -13.05
N VAL A 91 -3.78 -11.29 -12.45
CA VAL A 91 -2.66 -10.37 -12.08
C VAL A 91 -1.99 -9.70 -13.29
N LYS A 92 -2.05 -10.31 -14.47
CA LYS A 92 -1.51 -9.70 -15.70
C LYS A 92 -2.31 -8.47 -16.09
N ALA A 93 -3.64 -8.52 -15.99
CA ALA A 93 -4.52 -7.38 -16.25
C ALA A 93 -4.36 -6.29 -15.19
N LEU A 94 -4.24 -6.65 -13.91
CA LEU A 94 -3.93 -5.72 -12.83
C LEU A 94 -2.64 -4.92 -13.14
N ASN A 95 -1.58 -5.60 -13.54
CA ASN A 95 -0.31 -4.96 -13.88
C ASN A 95 -0.38 -4.13 -15.18
N ARG A 96 -1.20 -4.53 -16.15
CA ARG A 96 -1.45 -3.74 -17.36
C ARG A 96 -2.21 -2.47 -17.02
N HIS A 97 -3.30 -2.57 -16.28
CA HIS A 97 -4.10 -1.44 -15.82
C HIS A 97 -3.26 -0.41 -15.05
N PHE A 98 -2.36 -0.88 -14.19
CA PHE A 98 -1.40 -0.01 -13.50
C PHE A 98 -0.50 0.76 -14.48
N ARG A 99 0.08 0.08 -15.47
CA ARG A 99 0.93 0.75 -16.45
C ARG A 99 0.16 1.75 -17.31
N ASP A 100 -1.04 1.38 -17.73
CA ASP A 100 -1.90 2.27 -18.50
C ASP A 100 -2.23 3.54 -17.69
N ALA A 101 -2.54 3.40 -16.40
CA ALA A 101 -2.78 4.52 -15.50
C ALA A 101 -1.52 5.38 -15.27
N MET A 102 -0.33 4.78 -15.19
CA MET A 102 0.93 5.53 -15.02
C MET A 102 1.25 6.45 -16.21
N PHE A 103 0.87 6.05 -17.41
CA PHE A 103 1.08 6.81 -18.65
C PHE A 103 -0.17 7.60 -19.10
N GLY A 104 -1.28 7.46 -18.37
CA GLY A 104 -2.55 8.13 -18.62
C GLY A 104 -2.70 9.46 -17.87
N GLU A 105 -3.94 9.80 -17.56
CA GLU A 105 -4.27 11.03 -16.87
C GLU A 105 -3.88 10.97 -15.38
N PRO A 106 -3.10 11.93 -14.86
CA PRO A 106 -2.63 11.92 -13.47
C PRO A 106 -3.76 11.89 -12.42
N PHE A 107 -4.94 12.43 -12.75
CA PHE A 107 -6.08 12.43 -11.84
C PHE A 107 -6.69 11.03 -11.70
N ASP A 108 -6.75 10.24 -12.78
CA ASP A 108 -7.22 8.85 -12.73
C ASP A 108 -6.28 8.00 -11.89
N LEU A 109 -4.97 8.17 -12.11
CA LEU A 109 -3.96 7.50 -11.29
C LEU A 109 -4.09 7.88 -9.82
N TYR A 110 -4.29 9.17 -9.51
CA TYR A 110 -4.24 9.66 -8.12
C TYR A 110 -5.52 9.38 -7.31
N TYR A 111 -6.69 9.39 -7.93
CA TYR A 111 -7.99 9.23 -7.26
C TYR A 111 -8.66 7.88 -7.52
N GLY A 112 -8.21 7.11 -8.48
CA GLY A 112 -8.72 5.77 -8.78
C GLY A 112 -8.24 4.68 -7.83
N SER A 113 -8.73 3.47 -8.05
CA SER A 113 -8.41 2.28 -7.27
C SER A 113 -6.94 1.87 -7.33
N ILE A 114 -6.23 2.21 -8.42
CA ILE A 114 -4.77 2.07 -8.49
C ILE A 114 -4.08 2.86 -7.37
N ALA A 115 -4.45 4.14 -7.20
CA ALA A 115 -3.89 4.96 -6.13
C ALA A 115 -4.24 4.40 -4.75
N ASN A 116 -5.46 3.90 -4.58
CA ASN A 116 -5.85 3.24 -3.34
C ASN A 116 -4.99 2.00 -3.06
N THR A 117 -4.75 1.18 -4.07
CA THR A 117 -3.89 -0.01 -3.97
C THR A 117 -2.44 0.31 -3.58
N ILE A 118 -1.94 1.48 -4.00
CA ILE A 118 -0.58 1.95 -3.67
C ILE A 118 -0.52 2.60 -2.27
N ARG A 119 -1.62 3.18 -1.76
CA ARG A 119 -1.56 4.03 -0.55
C ARG A 119 -2.64 3.77 0.49
N THR A 120 -3.47 2.73 0.33
CA THR A 120 -4.52 2.46 1.32
C THR A 120 -3.94 2.14 2.70
N LYS A 121 -4.58 2.72 3.72
CA LYS A 121 -4.37 2.37 5.12
C LYS A 121 -5.64 1.75 5.72
N TYR A 122 -6.61 1.43 4.85
CA TYR A 122 -7.93 0.91 5.22
C TYR A 122 -8.70 1.83 6.18
N ARG A 123 -8.55 3.14 6.00
CA ARG A 123 -9.30 4.16 6.75
C ARG A 123 -10.67 4.36 6.12
N SER A 124 -11.56 5.05 6.81
CA SER A 124 -12.91 5.37 6.32
C SER A 124 -12.93 6.22 5.04
N ILE A 125 -11.84 6.93 4.76
CA ILE A 125 -11.67 7.76 3.55
C ILE A 125 -11.05 7.01 2.37
N ASP A 126 -10.47 5.82 2.62
CA ASP A 126 -9.90 4.99 1.58
C ASP A 126 -11.02 4.17 0.91
N ASN A 127 -10.85 3.82 -0.38
CA ASN A 127 -11.77 2.91 -1.04
C ASN A 127 -11.85 1.59 -0.28
N ARG A 128 -13.05 1.07 -0.16
CA ARG A 128 -13.33 -0.04 0.74
C ARG A 128 -12.97 -1.39 0.11
N LEU A 129 -12.33 -2.25 0.89
CA LEU A 129 -12.33 -3.69 0.65
C LEU A 129 -13.44 -4.32 1.51
N SER A 130 -14.53 -4.77 0.89
CA SER A 130 -15.66 -5.41 1.55
C SER A 130 -15.42 -6.92 1.79
N PRO A 131 -16.24 -7.62 2.59
CA PRO A 131 -16.19 -9.09 2.65
C PRO A 131 -16.34 -9.74 1.26
N LYS A 132 -17.21 -9.20 0.40
CA LYS A 132 -17.37 -9.68 -0.99
C LYS A 132 -16.10 -9.47 -1.84
N GLY A 133 -15.37 -8.37 -1.63
CA GLY A 133 -14.08 -8.15 -2.27
C GLY A 133 -13.05 -9.19 -1.81
N VAL A 134 -13.05 -9.56 -0.52
CA VAL A 134 -12.19 -10.62 0.00
C VAL A 134 -12.56 -11.99 -0.58
N GLU A 135 -13.84 -12.32 -0.71
CA GLU A 135 -14.30 -13.55 -1.36
C GLU A 135 -13.77 -13.64 -2.80
N LYS A 136 -13.80 -12.53 -3.56
CA LYS A 136 -13.23 -12.49 -4.93
C LYS A 136 -11.71 -12.74 -4.96
N LEU A 137 -10.98 -12.23 -3.97
CA LEU A 137 -9.55 -12.53 -3.83
C LEU A 137 -9.33 -14.01 -3.53
N HIS A 138 -10.13 -14.61 -2.63
CA HIS A 138 -10.10 -16.04 -2.34
C HIS A 138 -10.44 -16.89 -3.57
N ASP A 139 -11.46 -16.51 -4.33
CA ASP A 139 -11.83 -17.17 -5.60
C ASP A 139 -10.68 -17.12 -6.63
N SER A 140 -9.84 -16.09 -6.56
CA SER A 140 -8.64 -15.94 -7.37
C SER A 140 -7.41 -16.69 -6.82
N GLY A 141 -7.59 -17.46 -5.75
CA GLY A 141 -6.52 -18.22 -5.08
C GLY A 141 -5.64 -17.37 -4.15
N ILE A 142 -6.02 -16.12 -3.85
CA ILE A 142 -5.25 -15.24 -2.97
C ILE A 142 -5.85 -15.28 -1.57
N HIS A 143 -5.12 -15.88 -0.64
CA HIS A 143 -5.53 -15.99 0.77
C HIS A 143 -4.72 -15.09 1.70
N ALA A 144 -3.59 -14.58 1.23
CA ALA A 144 -2.76 -13.66 1.99
C ALA A 144 -2.14 -12.59 1.09
N ILE A 145 -2.01 -11.37 1.61
CA ILE A 145 -1.24 -10.31 0.98
C ILE A 145 0.00 -9.97 1.82
N ILE A 146 1.10 -9.71 1.13
CA ILE A 146 2.35 -9.24 1.71
C ILE A 146 2.55 -7.81 1.22
N HIS A 147 2.57 -6.86 2.14
CA HIS A 147 2.58 -5.45 1.79
C HIS A 147 3.35 -4.58 2.79
N GLY A 148 3.65 -3.35 2.40
CA GLY A 148 4.29 -2.31 3.19
C GLY A 148 3.37 -1.13 3.47
N HIS A 149 3.85 0.08 3.17
CA HIS A 149 3.16 1.36 3.23
C HIS A 149 2.75 1.87 4.62
N ARG A 150 2.69 1.03 5.62
CA ARG A 150 2.33 1.43 6.99
C ARG A 150 3.53 1.22 7.90
N ASN A 151 4.10 2.32 8.37
CA ASN A 151 5.23 2.29 9.30
C ASN A 151 4.91 1.42 10.52
N LEU A 152 5.72 0.41 10.76
CA LEU A 152 5.67 -0.45 11.93
C LEU A 152 6.87 -0.15 12.81
N LEU A 153 6.65 -0.09 14.12
CA LEU A 153 7.67 0.36 15.07
C LEU A 153 8.44 -0.79 15.74
N ASP A 154 7.87 -1.99 15.68
CA ASP A 154 8.36 -3.20 16.34
C ASP A 154 8.52 -4.38 15.36
N GLY A 155 8.87 -4.09 14.12
CA GLY A 155 9.03 -5.07 13.06
C GLY A 155 7.71 -5.54 12.45
N GLN A 156 7.77 -6.60 11.66
CA GLN A 156 6.65 -7.14 10.90
C GLN A 156 5.50 -7.60 11.79
N ARG A 157 4.28 -7.54 11.26
CA ARG A 157 3.11 -8.11 11.94
C ARG A 157 2.14 -8.78 10.96
N ILE A 158 1.30 -9.66 11.53
CA ILE A 158 0.19 -10.29 10.81
C ILE A 158 -1.13 -9.69 11.31
N MET A 159 -2.05 -9.45 10.38
CA MET A 159 -3.40 -9.01 10.67
C MET A 159 -4.42 -9.78 9.84
N LEU A 160 -5.57 -10.08 10.41
CA LEU A 160 -6.72 -10.62 9.68
C LEU A 160 -7.68 -9.46 9.36
N ARG A 161 -7.93 -9.22 8.09
CA ARG A 161 -8.89 -8.22 7.61
C ARG A 161 -10.01 -8.90 6.85
N ARG A 162 -11.16 -9.07 7.49
CA ARG A 162 -12.35 -9.68 6.88
C ARG A 162 -12.10 -11.06 6.28
N GLY A 163 -11.20 -11.85 6.89
CA GLY A 163 -10.81 -13.17 6.42
C GLY A 163 -9.57 -13.18 5.52
N LEU A 164 -9.08 -12.03 5.05
CA LEU A 164 -7.82 -11.93 4.31
C LEU A 164 -6.65 -11.73 5.26
N ILE A 165 -5.64 -12.59 5.16
CA ILE A 165 -4.40 -12.45 5.92
C ILE A 165 -3.57 -11.31 5.31
N ASN A 166 -3.11 -10.40 6.17
CA ASN A 166 -2.21 -9.31 5.79
C ASN A 166 -0.89 -9.48 6.55
N PHE A 167 0.21 -9.71 5.82
CA PHE A 167 1.56 -9.60 6.33
C PHE A 167 2.04 -8.17 6.09
N GLU A 168 2.04 -7.35 7.15
CA GLU A 168 2.53 -5.98 7.09
C GLU A 168 4.04 -6.00 7.34
N CYS A 169 4.83 -5.56 6.35
CA CYS A 169 6.29 -5.75 6.32
C CYS A 169 7.09 -4.44 6.29
N ASP A 170 6.44 -3.27 6.37
CA ASP A 170 7.13 -1.98 6.43
C ASP A 170 7.64 -1.72 7.85
N SER A 171 8.89 -2.04 8.09
CA SER A 171 9.53 -1.95 9.40
C SER A 171 10.23 -0.61 9.64
N THR A 172 9.80 0.45 8.96
CA THR A 172 10.29 1.82 9.17
C THR A 172 11.81 1.92 9.09
N ILE A 173 12.39 1.54 7.95
CA ILE A 173 13.86 1.45 7.79
C ILE A 173 14.51 2.76 7.34
N ASP A 174 13.77 3.71 6.74
CA ASP A 174 14.34 4.97 6.30
C ASP A 174 14.53 5.95 7.45
N GLN A 175 15.63 6.70 7.42
CA GLN A 175 16.03 7.60 8.49
C GLN A 175 15.00 8.69 8.81
N HIS A 176 14.32 9.22 7.79
CA HIS A 176 13.32 10.27 7.98
C HIS A 176 12.08 9.74 8.74
N SER A 177 11.55 8.60 8.29
CA SER A 177 10.42 7.96 8.99
C SER A 177 10.81 7.51 10.39
N ARG A 178 12.01 6.98 10.59
CA ARG A 178 12.51 6.60 11.92
C ARG A 178 12.54 7.79 12.87
N HIS A 179 13.11 8.91 12.44
CA HIS A 179 13.14 10.13 13.23
C HIS A 179 11.73 10.62 13.59
N LYS A 180 10.84 10.65 12.60
CA LYS A 180 9.44 11.06 12.79
C LYS A 180 8.67 10.18 13.77
N GLU A 181 8.91 8.89 13.76
CA GLU A 181 8.27 7.89 14.64
C GLU A 181 9.01 7.69 15.97
N GLY A 182 10.10 8.43 16.22
CA GLY A 182 10.87 8.37 17.47
C GLY A 182 11.75 7.11 17.59
N LEU A 183 12.04 6.43 16.47
CA LEU A 183 12.92 5.25 16.46
C LEU A 183 14.38 5.65 16.38
N THR A 184 15.23 4.94 17.11
CA THR A 184 16.69 5.11 17.12
C THR A 184 17.38 4.05 16.26
N GLY A 185 18.67 4.26 15.95
CA GLY A 185 19.47 3.33 15.17
C GLY A 185 19.16 3.36 13.67
N SER A 186 19.87 2.53 12.91
CA SER A 186 19.83 2.53 11.44
C SER A 186 18.61 1.85 10.82
N GLY A 187 17.93 1.00 11.57
CA GLY A 187 16.82 0.19 11.07
C GLY A 187 17.25 -0.81 9.99
N ALA A 188 16.89 -2.08 10.16
CA ALA A 188 17.00 -3.08 9.13
C ALA A 188 15.91 -4.13 9.35
N ALA A 189 15.34 -4.65 8.28
CA ALA A 189 14.34 -5.71 8.38
C ALA A 189 14.34 -6.59 7.13
N VAL A 190 13.99 -7.86 7.32
CA VAL A 190 13.78 -8.80 6.24
C VAL A 190 12.57 -9.68 6.56
N THR A 191 11.76 -9.93 5.54
CA THR A 191 10.68 -10.92 5.59
C THR A 191 11.03 -12.08 4.67
N VAL A 192 11.17 -13.26 5.21
CA VAL A 192 11.47 -14.48 4.46
C VAL A 192 10.21 -15.32 4.33
N VAL A 193 9.78 -15.56 3.11
CA VAL A 193 8.69 -16.50 2.79
C VAL A 193 9.33 -17.82 2.40
N HIS A 194 9.18 -18.83 3.25
CA HIS A 194 9.83 -20.13 3.06
C HIS A 194 8.91 -21.12 2.32
N PRO A 195 9.46 -21.95 1.40
CA PRO A 195 8.66 -22.95 0.66
C PRO A 195 7.93 -23.94 1.57
N ASP A 196 8.47 -24.24 2.74
CA ASP A 196 7.85 -25.16 3.71
C ASP A 196 6.60 -24.58 4.40
N GLY A 197 6.16 -23.37 4.00
CA GLY A 197 4.89 -22.78 4.42
C GLY A 197 4.96 -21.96 5.72
N TYR A 198 6.13 -21.46 6.08
CA TYR A 198 6.28 -20.49 7.16
C TYR A 198 6.88 -19.16 6.66
N ILE A 199 6.65 -18.11 7.42
CA ILE A 199 7.21 -16.78 7.16
C ILE A 199 7.99 -16.34 8.38
N LEU A 200 9.20 -15.81 8.16
CA LEU A 200 10.02 -15.21 9.21
C LEU A 200 10.07 -13.70 9.01
N GLY A 201 9.77 -12.94 10.06
CA GLY A 201 10.01 -11.51 10.16
C GLY A 201 11.17 -11.24 11.09
N ILE A 202 12.22 -10.62 10.58
CA ILE A 202 13.42 -10.23 11.35
C ILE A 202 13.57 -8.73 11.25
N SER A 203 13.76 -8.04 12.38
CA SER A 203 13.94 -6.58 12.43
C SER A 203 14.89 -6.20 13.53
N THR A 204 15.65 -5.13 13.34
CA THR A 204 16.49 -4.54 14.38
C THR A 204 15.68 -3.89 15.51
N ASP A 205 14.39 -3.60 15.26
CA ASP A 205 13.49 -2.98 16.23
C ASP A 205 12.68 -4.00 17.05
N PHE A 206 12.97 -5.29 16.88
CA PHE A 206 12.36 -6.36 17.66
C PHE A 206 13.43 -7.42 18.02
N PRO A 207 13.54 -7.81 19.28
CA PRO A 207 14.69 -8.59 19.76
C PRO A 207 14.73 -10.05 19.30
N TYR A 208 13.62 -10.54 18.72
CA TYR A 208 13.49 -11.95 18.29
C TYR A 208 13.01 -12.04 16.86
N ALA A 209 13.32 -13.15 16.16
CA ALA A 209 12.66 -13.48 14.92
C ALA A 209 11.18 -13.84 15.18
N LYS A 210 10.28 -13.23 14.41
CA LYS A 210 8.85 -13.55 14.44
C LYS A 210 8.60 -14.66 13.44
N ALA A 211 8.10 -15.80 13.89
CA ALA A 211 7.73 -16.91 13.01
C ALA A 211 6.19 -16.90 12.81
N PHE A 212 5.77 -16.87 11.55
CA PHE A 212 4.37 -16.96 11.18
C PHE A 212 4.14 -18.28 10.46
N GLU A 213 3.38 -19.16 11.10
CA GLU A 213 2.92 -20.41 10.49
C GLU A 213 1.44 -20.25 10.12
N PRO A 214 1.07 -20.07 8.83
CA PRO A 214 -0.29 -19.72 8.44
C PRO A 214 -1.36 -20.64 9.03
N LYS A 215 -1.14 -21.94 9.03
CA LYS A 215 -2.08 -22.92 9.62
C LYS A 215 -2.34 -22.66 11.10
N ARG A 216 -1.30 -22.51 11.90
CA ARG A 216 -1.41 -22.24 13.35
C ARG A 216 -2.01 -20.87 13.62
N THR A 217 -1.60 -19.89 12.85
CA THR A 217 -2.10 -18.49 13.01
C THR A 217 -3.58 -18.41 12.67
N LEU A 218 -4.05 -19.04 11.60
CA LEU A 218 -5.47 -19.09 11.25
C LEU A 218 -6.30 -19.78 12.32
N THR A 219 -5.83 -20.91 12.85
CA THR A 219 -6.51 -21.61 13.93
C THR A 219 -6.63 -20.75 15.20
N ALA A 220 -5.55 -20.07 15.57
CA ALA A 220 -5.53 -19.20 16.73
C ALA A 220 -6.45 -17.97 16.55
N LEU A 221 -6.43 -17.34 15.37
CA LEU A 221 -7.31 -16.19 15.05
C LEU A 221 -8.79 -16.60 15.02
N SER A 222 -9.11 -17.75 14.43
CA SER A 222 -10.49 -18.27 14.42
C SER A 222 -11.00 -18.59 15.82
N SER A 223 -10.15 -19.15 16.68
CA SER A 223 -10.49 -19.43 18.08
C SER A 223 -10.70 -18.15 18.89
N ALA A 224 -9.91 -17.11 18.66
CA ALA A 224 -10.07 -15.81 19.30
C ALA A 224 -11.40 -15.14 18.92
N LEU A 225 -11.74 -15.13 17.62
CA LEU A 225 -13.00 -14.56 17.12
C LEU A 225 -14.23 -15.28 17.68
N THR A 226 -14.18 -16.61 17.79
CA THR A 226 -15.28 -17.40 18.38
C THR A 226 -15.40 -17.22 19.88
N SER A 227 -14.35 -16.83 20.59
CA SER A 227 -14.40 -16.53 22.02
C SER A 227 -14.96 -15.13 22.33
N GLU A 228 -14.71 -14.14 21.46
CA GLU A 228 -15.25 -12.79 21.57
C GLU A 228 -16.78 -12.74 21.32
N ASP A 229 -17.27 -13.49 20.34
CA ASP A 229 -18.70 -13.63 20.06
C ASP A 229 -19.49 -14.24 21.25
N LYS A 230 -18.84 -15.10 22.05
CA LYS A 230 -19.43 -15.68 23.25
C LYS A 230 -19.40 -14.76 24.47
N SER A 231 -18.59 -13.70 24.47
CA SER A 231 -18.44 -12.81 25.63
C SER A 231 -19.39 -11.60 25.62
N GLY A 232 -20.10 -11.34 24.52
CA GLY A 232 -21.20 -10.35 24.44
C GLY A 232 -20.84 -8.91 24.81
N LYS A 233 -19.55 -8.52 24.80
CA LYS A 233 -19.15 -7.15 25.09
C LYS A 233 -18.77 -6.43 23.79
N PRO A 234 -19.40 -5.29 23.48
CA PRO A 234 -19.03 -4.50 22.32
C PRO A 234 -17.68 -3.85 22.55
N ASN A 235 -16.73 -4.13 21.68
CA ASN A 235 -15.47 -3.39 21.65
C ASN A 235 -15.71 -1.93 21.29
N ARG A 236 -15.31 -1.04 22.16
CA ARG A 236 -15.23 0.41 21.96
C ARG A 236 -14.04 0.80 21.10
#